data_52d5db220cdd4539373dc9c751b8736f
#
_entry.id   52d5db220cdd4539373dc9c751b8736f
#
_cell.length_a   1.000
_cell.length_b   1.000
_cell.length_c   1.000
_cell.angle_alpha   90.00
_cell.angle_beta   90.00
_cell.angle_gamma   90.00
#
_symmetry.space_group_name_H-M   'P 1'
#
loop_
_entity.id
_entity.type
_entity.pdbx_description
1 polymer ?
#
loop_
_entity_poly.entity_id
_entity_poly.type
_entity_poly.pdbx_seq_one_letter_code
_entity_poly.pdbx_strand_id
1 'polypeptide(L)'
;MKPLLAAFASILIVTAARAGELRVGAAAVTITPAVGAPMAGYYSARAAEGVDDDLHAKALVFEQDGAKVAVVVCDLISMPRQISEEARRLIRETSGLPPERVMISATHTHTGPVLPTGSSRDPAEEGAVDAARKYVESLPRLIAKSVADADAALRPARASVGVGREEHLSFNRRFFMKDGSVGWNPGKKNPNIVQPAGPIDPEVPVVYFESPDGRPLATYVNFAMHLDTVGGQRISADYPHTLATLLGKLKGPEMLTVFCIGTAGDINHIDVGSAEPQGGAKEGRRIGTILAGEVVKTYARLRPLQTSAPRARAEVLKLELPRVTPADLEKARKVAVKFGKDAPTFLERVEAYKVLDVSARGGKPLEAEVQAFALGDDLAFVALPGEIFVELGLSIKQRSPFRHTIIAELANGTLGYIPTRRAYDEGNYEPVSARCAAGSGERVADAAVRLLESLKRGRDGP
;
A
#
# COMPACT_ATOMS: atom_id res chain seq x y z
N MET A 1 -47.13 38.32 -57.68
CA MET A 1 -46.29 38.53 -56.50
C MET A 1 -46.31 37.27 -55.64
N LYS A 2 -45.20 36.54 -55.58
CA LYS A 2 -45.03 35.36 -54.72
C LYS A 2 -44.06 35.76 -53.60
N PRO A 3 -44.34 35.47 -52.29
CA PRO A 3 -43.41 35.74 -51.24
C PRO A 3 -42.30 34.67 -51.15
N LEU A 4 -41.05 35.11 -51.15
CA LEU A 4 -39.89 34.26 -50.81
C LEU A 4 -39.89 34.07 -49.26
N LEU A 5 -40.00 32.78 -48.83
CA LEU A 5 -39.67 32.39 -47.45
C LEU A 5 -38.15 32.21 -47.35
N ALA A 6 -37.50 33.06 -46.56
CA ALA A 6 -36.12 32.89 -46.15
C ALA A 6 -36.08 31.92 -44.96
N ALA A 7 -35.52 30.76 -45.13
CA ALA A 7 -35.23 29.80 -44.04
C ALA A 7 -33.93 30.20 -43.34
N PHE A 8 -34.03 30.67 -42.06
CA PHE A 8 -32.87 30.85 -41.19
C PHE A 8 -32.45 29.47 -40.61
N ALA A 9 -31.33 28.95 -41.07
CA ALA A 9 -30.67 27.81 -40.48
C ALA A 9 -29.86 28.26 -39.27
N SER A 10 -30.35 27.99 -38.07
CA SER A 10 -29.61 28.19 -36.82
C SER A 10 -28.53 27.09 -36.69
N ILE A 11 -27.26 27.47 -36.89
CA ILE A 11 -26.12 26.60 -36.64
C ILE A 11 -25.92 26.57 -35.12
N LEU A 12 -26.30 25.47 -34.47
CA LEU A 12 -25.91 25.14 -33.09
C LEU A 12 -24.38 24.87 -33.09
N ILE A 13 -23.58 25.85 -32.67
CA ILE A 13 -22.17 25.60 -32.36
C ILE A 13 -22.14 24.90 -31.01
N VAL A 14 -22.03 23.57 -31.03
CA VAL A 14 -21.68 22.76 -29.84
C VAL A 14 -20.21 23.05 -29.56
N THR A 15 -19.93 23.98 -28.67
CA THR A 15 -18.58 24.14 -28.11
C THR A 15 -18.31 22.94 -27.23
N ALA A 16 -17.56 21.96 -27.75
CA ALA A 16 -16.98 20.92 -26.90
C ALA A 16 -16.15 21.62 -25.82
N ALA A 17 -16.59 21.54 -24.57
CA ALA A 17 -15.81 22.02 -23.44
C ALA A 17 -14.47 21.31 -23.49
N ARG A 18 -13.39 22.06 -23.75
CA ARG A 18 -12.04 21.51 -23.75
C ARG A 18 -11.74 21.13 -22.30
N ALA A 19 -11.46 19.84 -22.02
CA ALA A 19 -11.06 19.40 -20.71
C ALA A 19 -9.89 20.28 -20.22
N GLY A 20 -9.97 20.76 -18.99
CA GLY A 20 -8.91 21.56 -18.38
C GLY A 20 -7.58 20.81 -18.36
N GLU A 21 -6.50 21.53 -18.19
CA GLU A 21 -5.16 20.95 -18.13
C GLU A 21 -4.96 20.23 -16.79
N LEU A 22 -4.39 19.02 -16.83
CA LEU A 22 -3.95 18.31 -15.61
C LEU A 22 -2.88 19.16 -14.91
N ARG A 23 -3.03 19.33 -13.61
CA ARG A 23 -2.01 19.90 -12.73
C ARG A 23 -1.57 18.86 -11.72
N VAL A 24 -0.27 18.74 -11.48
CA VAL A 24 0.33 17.81 -10.52
C VAL A 24 1.25 18.57 -9.57
N GLY A 25 1.06 18.33 -8.28
CA GLY A 25 1.95 18.78 -7.24
C GLY A 25 2.59 17.58 -6.55
N ALA A 26 3.85 17.69 -6.19
CA ALA A 26 4.63 16.63 -5.54
C ALA A 26 5.46 17.21 -4.41
N ALA A 27 5.44 16.56 -3.24
CA ALA A 27 6.23 16.95 -2.08
C ALA A 27 6.55 15.74 -1.19
N ALA A 28 7.65 15.83 -0.45
CA ALA A 28 8.03 14.87 0.57
C ALA A 28 8.33 15.58 1.87
N VAL A 29 7.87 15.00 2.99
CA VAL A 29 8.16 15.48 4.35
C VAL A 29 8.83 14.35 5.11
N THR A 30 9.97 14.63 5.75
CA THR A 30 10.67 13.66 6.60
C THR A 30 9.81 13.29 7.81
N ILE A 31 9.67 11.98 8.03
CA ILE A 31 8.94 11.37 9.15
C ILE A 31 9.83 10.40 9.94
N THR A 32 11.14 10.51 9.84
CA THR A 32 12.11 9.70 10.56
C THR A 32 11.95 9.92 12.07
N PRO A 33 11.75 8.86 12.90
CA PRO A 33 11.72 8.99 14.34
C PRO A 33 13.13 9.25 14.91
N ALA A 34 13.21 9.70 16.16
CA ALA A 34 14.49 9.84 16.84
C ALA A 34 15.17 8.48 17.05
N VAL A 35 16.51 8.48 17.11
CA VAL A 35 17.29 7.32 17.56
C VAL A 35 16.85 6.92 18.96
N GLY A 36 16.77 5.63 19.26
CA GLY A 36 16.19 5.07 20.48
C GLY A 36 14.69 4.77 20.36
N ALA A 37 13.99 5.21 19.31
CA ALA A 37 12.60 4.87 19.10
C ALA A 37 12.41 3.35 18.93
N PRO A 38 11.31 2.77 19.46
CA PRO A 38 11.00 1.37 19.24
C PRO A 38 10.71 1.09 17.75
N MET A 39 11.27 -0.02 17.24
CA MET A 39 11.18 -0.41 15.84
C MET A 39 10.16 -1.52 15.62
N ALA A 40 9.36 -1.39 14.57
CA ALA A 40 8.36 -2.35 14.13
C ALA A 40 8.94 -3.44 13.21
N GLY A 41 8.09 -4.38 12.80
CA GLY A 41 8.33 -5.36 11.74
C GLY A 41 8.59 -6.78 12.22
N TYR A 42 8.97 -7.00 13.49
CA TYR A 42 9.24 -8.33 14.05
C TYR A 42 8.52 -8.55 15.38
N TYR A 43 8.50 -9.81 15.83
CA TYR A 43 7.92 -10.21 17.12
C TYR A 43 8.90 -10.08 18.29
N SER A 44 10.03 -9.41 18.09
CA SER A 44 11.03 -9.10 19.12
C SER A 44 11.14 -7.59 19.28
N ALA A 45 11.25 -7.13 20.52
CA ALA A 45 11.49 -5.73 20.83
C ALA A 45 12.86 -5.30 20.26
N ARG A 46 12.88 -4.16 19.55
CA ARG A 46 14.09 -3.52 19.02
C ARG A 46 13.99 -2.02 19.22
N ALA A 47 15.12 -1.37 19.42
CA ALA A 47 15.22 0.09 19.42
C ALA A 47 16.15 0.55 18.30
N ALA A 48 15.89 1.70 17.74
CA ALA A 48 16.72 2.27 16.68
C ALA A 48 18.09 2.70 17.22
N GLU A 49 19.17 2.14 16.69
CA GLU A 49 20.55 2.51 17.03
C GLU A 49 21.14 3.58 16.10
N GLY A 50 20.46 3.91 15.02
CA GLY A 50 20.87 4.91 14.05
C GLY A 50 19.93 4.96 12.84
N VAL A 51 20.28 5.81 11.89
CA VAL A 51 19.52 6.01 10.64
C VAL A 51 20.47 5.74 9.46
N ASP A 52 20.07 4.86 8.55
CA ASP A 52 20.78 4.61 7.29
C ASP A 52 20.22 5.49 6.17
N ASP A 53 18.90 5.66 6.15
CA ASP A 53 18.20 6.59 5.26
C ASP A 53 16.90 7.10 5.91
N ASP A 54 16.52 8.32 5.56
CA ASP A 54 15.34 8.97 6.10
C ASP A 54 14.04 8.35 5.60
N LEU A 55 13.06 8.31 6.49
CA LEU A 55 11.69 7.94 6.18
C LEU A 55 10.89 9.17 5.78
N HIS A 56 10.01 9.05 4.79
CA HIS A 56 9.24 10.16 4.26
C HIS A 56 7.74 9.86 4.17
N ALA A 57 6.92 10.90 4.30
CA ALA A 57 5.58 10.97 3.76
C ALA A 57 5.67 11.67 2.41
N LYS A 58 5.41 10.95 1.33
CA LYS A 58 5.53 11.41 -0.07
C LYS A 58 4.14 11.61 -0.65
N ALA A 59 3.78 12.85 -0.99
CA ALA A 59 2.46 13.22 -1.48
C ALA A 59 2.47 13.60 -2.96
N LEU A 60 1.46 13.15 -3.69
CA LEU A 60 1.07 13.63 -5.01
C LEU A 60 -0.34 14.18 -4.92
N VAL A 61 -0.56 15.40 -5.40
CA VAL A 61 -1.87 16.01 -5.58
C VAL A 61 -2.15 16.16 -7.07
N PHE A 62 -3.31 15.69 -7.50
CA PHE A 62 -3.79 15.78 -8.89
C PHE A 62 -4.98 16.72 -8.93
N GLU A 63 -4.97 17.66 -9.84
CA GLU A 63 -6.07 18.60 -10.05
C GLU A 63 -6.37 18.73 -11.54
N GLN A 64 -7.65 18.64 -11.90
CA GLN A 64 -8.15 18.93 -13.24
C GLN A 64 -9.62 19.32 -13.16
N ASP A 65 -10.04 20.37 -13.89
CA ASP A 65 -11.41 20.87 -13.92
C ASP A 65 -11.99 21.18 -12.53
N GLY A 66 -11.14 21.70 -11.62
CA GLY A 66 -11.52 22.03 -10.24
C GLY A 66 -11.69 20.84 -9.30
N ALA A 67 -11.55 19.62 -9.78
CA ALA A 67 -11.55 18.42 -8.93
C ALA A 67 -10.12 18.04 -8.53
N LYS A 68 -9.93 17.74 -7.23
CA LYS A 68 -8.63 17.30 -6.69
C LYS A 68 -8.73 15.92 -6.04
N VAL A 69 -7.64 15.17 -6.08
CA VAL A 69 -7.37 13.99 -5.24
C VAL A 69 -5.92 14.01 -4.78
N ALA A 70 -5.63 13.38 -3.65
CA ALA A 70 -4.28 13.22 -3.12
C ALA A 70 -3.94 11.75 -2.87
N VAL A 71 -2.71 11.36 -3.18
CA VAL A 71 -2.11 10.06 -2.83
C VAL A 71 -0.90 10.33 -1.98
N VAL A 72 -0.85 9.74 -0.79
CA VAL A 72 0.29 9.81 0.13
C VAL A 72 0.82 8.42 0.39
N VAL A 73 2.12 8.23 0.27
CA VAL A 73 2.80 7.00 0.66
C VAL A 73 3.82 7.32 1.75
N CYS A 74 3.70 6.62 2.88
CA CYS A 74 4.56 6.80 4.05
C CYS A 74 5.53 5.62 4.18
N ASP A 75 6.81 5.90 4.43
CA ASP A 75 7.82 4.87 4.68
C ASP A 75 7.65 4.31 6.12
N LEU A 76 6.58 3.53 6.33
CA LEU A 76 6.13 2.96 7.61
C LEU A 76 5.75 1.49 7.42
N ILE A 77 5.68 0.75 8.54
CA ILE A 77 5.23 -0.66 8.53
C ILE A 77 3.76 -0.80 8.15
N SER A 78 2.94 0.18 8.52
CA SER A 78 1.50 0.16 8.29
C SER A 78 0.90 1.56 8.43
N MET A 79 -0.38 1.71 8.08
CA MET A 79 -1.12 2.96 8.27
C MET A 79 -2.33 2.69 9.18
N PRO A 80 -2.20 2.84 10.52
CA PRO A 80 -3.33 2.71 11.43
C PRO A 80 -4.46 3.69 11.08
N ARG A 81 -5.71 3.21 11.18
CA ARG A 81 -6.89 3.99 10.80
C ARG A 81 -6.98 5.33 11.52
N GLN A 82 -6.70 5.37 12.83
CA GLN A 82 -6.75 6.61 13.62
C GLN A 82 -5.78 7.67 13.11
N ILE A 83 -4.58 7.25 12.65
CA ILE A 83 -3.57 8.15 12.08
C ILE A 83 -4.07 8.69 10.73
N SER A 84 -4.60 7.82 9.87
CA SER A 84 -5.10 8.24 8.56
C SER A 84 -6.33 9.14 8.65
N GLU A 85 -7.27 8.85 9.56
CA GLU A 85 -8.46 9.69 9.79
C GLU A 85 -8.07 11.08 10.31
N GLU A 86 -7.15 11.17 11.29
CA GLU A 86 -6.69 12.45 11.79
C GLU A 86 -5.88 13.24 10.75
N ALA A 87 -5.02 12.57 9.97
CA ALA A 87 -4.30 13.20 8.86
C ALA A 87 -5.28 13.76 7.80
N ARG A 88 -6.30 12.99 7.42
CA ARG A 88 -7.34 13.42 6.47
C ARG A 88 -8.18 14.58 7.00
N ARG A 89 -8.46 14.59 8.30
CA ARG A 89 -9.15 15.73 8.94
C ARG A 89 -8.31 17.01 8.81
N LEU A 90 -7.01 16.94 9.12
CA LEU A 90 -6.08 18.06 8.98
C LEU A 90 -5.90 18.49 7.52
N ILE A 91 -5.83 17.55 6.57
CA ILE A 91 -5.76 17.82 5.13
C ILE A 91 -7.01 18.57 4.66
N ARG A 92 -8.20 18.18 5.13
CA ARG A 92 -9.43 18.91 4.80
C ARG A 92 -9.39 20.36 5.31
N GLU A 93 -8.85 20.60 6.49
CA GLU A 93 -8.73 21.94 7.07
C GLU A 93 -7.72 22.83 6.31
N THR A 94 -6.61 22.24 5.82
CA THR A 94 -5.52 23.00 5.19
C THR A 94 -5.63 23.11 3.67
N SER A 95 -6.15 22.09 2.98
CA SER A 95 -6.19 22.00 1.52
C SER A 95 -7.62 21.88 0.94
N GLY A 96 -8.64 21.83 1.80
CA GLY A 96 -10.04 21.67 1.38
C GLY A 96 -10.38 20.29 0.77
N LEU A 97 -9.44 19.34 0.77
CA LEU A 97 -9.65 18.00 0.20
C LEU A 97 -10.50 17.14 1.17
N PRO A 98 -11.66 16.63 0.75
CA PRO A 98 -12.45 15.77 1.61
C PRO A 98 -11.79 14.38 1.78
N PRO A 99 -12.03 13.69 2.92
CA PRO A 99 -11.37 12.42 3.26
C PRO A 99 -11.44 11.34 2.17
N GLU A 100 -12.58 11.22 1.49
CA GLU A 100 -12.81 10.27 0.40
C GLU A 100 -11.99 10.55 -0.87
N ARG A 101 -11.28 11.68 -0.92
CA ARG A 101 -10.39 12.07 -2.01
C ARG A 101 -8.90 12.02 -1.62
N VAL A 102 -8.60 11.47 -0.46
CA VAL A 102 -7.22 11.32 0.04
C VAL A 102 -6.94 9.86 0.34
N MET A 103 -5.98 9.27 -0.34
CA MET A 103 -5.43 7.94 -0.10
C MET A 103 -4.13 8.06 0.70
N ILE A 104 -4.01 7.36 1.83
CA ILE A 104 -2.79 7.34 2.63
C ILE A 104 -2.40 5.88 2.84
N SER A 105 -1.24 5.47 2.33
CA SER A 105 -0.73 4.10 2.44
C SER A 105 0.66 4.05 3.07
N ALA A 106 1.09 2.87 3.48
CA ALA A 106 2.43 2.60 3.96
C ALA A 106 3.22 1.78 2.93
N THR A 107 4.56 1.92 2.93
CA THR A 107 5.45 1.10 2.10
C THR A 107 5.67 -0.29 2.67
N HIS A 108 5.43 -0.50 3.95
CA HIS A 108 5.66 -1.72 4.73
C HIS A 108 7.13 -1.95 5.14
N THR A 109 7.93 -0.90 5.32
CA THR A 109 9.30 -1.10 5.82
C THR A 109 9.32 -1.72 7.22
N HIS A 110 10.12 -2.77 7.41
CA HIS A 110 10.30 -3.46 8.70
C HIS A 110 11.40 -2.83 9.57
N THR A 111 11.93 -1.69 9.16
CA THR A 111 12.94 -0.90 9.89
C THR A 111 12.46 0.52 10.17
N GLY A 112 11.16 0.72 10.23
CA GLY A 112 10.50 1.94 10.69
C GLY A 112 10.05 1.86 12.15
N PRO A 113 9.39 2.93 12.66
CA PRO A 113 8.94 3.02 14.06
C PRO A 113 7.72 2.14 14.35
N VAL A 114 7.58 1.74 15.61
CA VAL A 114 6.33 1.15 16.12
C VAL A 114 5.22 2.20 16.08
N LEU A 115 4.09 1.80 15.52
CA LEU A 115 2.84 2.55 15.56
C LEU A 115 1.87 1.79 16.47
N PRO A 116 1.56 2.29 17.69
CA PRO A 116 0.62 1.64 18.58
C PRO A 116 -0.76 1.50 17.93
N THR A 117 -1.24 0.27 17.85
CA THR A 117 -2.51 -0.06 17.19
C THR A 117 -3.59 -0.50 18.18
N GLY A 118 -3.24 -0.55 19.47
CA GLY A 118 -4.06 -1.17 20.51
C GLY A 118 -4.06 -2.70 20.41
N SER A 119 -3.11 -3.28 19.69
CA SER A 119 -2.90 -4.73 19.61
C SER A 119 -2.22 -5.26 20.86
N SER A 120 -2.51 -6.52 21.23
CA SER A 120 -1.84 -7.23 22.33
C SER A 120 -0.33 -7.46 22.10
N ARG A 121 0.18 -7.12 20.93
CA ARG A 121 1.61 -7.13 20.58
C ARG A 121 2.33 -5.81 20.81
N ASP A 122 1.59 -4.75 21.15
CA ASP A 122 2.22 -3.45 21.38
C ASP A 122 3.22 -3.57 22.55
N PRO A 123 4.43 -2.99 22.43
CA PRO A 123 5.46 -3.13 23.46
C PRO A 123 4.97 -2.58 24.81
N ALA A 124 5.13 -3.38 25.86
CA ALA A 124 4.71 -3.03 27.23
C ALA A 124 5.77 -2.24 28.02
N GLU A 125 6.89 -1.84 27.39
CA GLU A 125 7.95 -1.07 28.08
C GLU A 125 7.55 0.41 28.17
N GLU A 126 7.44 0.93 29.40
CA GLU A 126 6.89 2.26 29.70
C GLU A 126 7.58 3.40 28.93
N GLY A 127 8.90 3.42 28.85
CA GLY A 127 9.66 4.45 28.11
C GLY A 127 9.52 4.32 26.57
N ALA A 128 9.43 3.10 26.07
CA ALA A 128 9.24 2.84 24.65
C ALA A 128 7.83 3.26 24.18
N VAL A 129 6.82 3.06 25.03
CA VAL A 129 5.43 3.48 24.76
C VAL A 129 5.32 5.01 24.67
N ASP A 130 5.99 5.75 25.53
CA ASP A 130 5.96 7.23 25.51
C ASP A 130 6.65 7.82 24.28
N ALA A 131 7.79 7.29 23.88
CA ALA A 131 8.48 7.71 22.65
C ALA A 131 7.63 7.43 21.41
N ALA A 132 7.03 6.24 21.32
CA ALA A 132 6.12 5.87 20.24
C ALA A 132 4.87 6.76 20.22
N ARG A 133 4.30 7.08 21.38
CA ARG A 133 3.13 7.96 21.48
C ARG A 133 3.41 9.35 20.93
N LYS A 134 4.50 10.01 21.36
CA LYS A 134 4.90 11.33 20.88
C LYS A 134 5.10 11.35 19.36
N TYR A 135 5.73 10.31 18.82
CA TYR A 135 5.90 10.17 17.39
C TYR A 135 4.54 10.07 16.67
N VAL A 136 3.65 9.19 17.14
CA VAL A 136 2.31 8.98 16.58
C VAL A 136 1.47 10.27 16.63
N GLU A 137 1.56 11.06 17.71
CA GLU A 137 0.86 12.36 17.84
C GLU A 137 1.33 13.39 16.81
N SER A 138 2.61 13.35 16.40
CA SER A 138 3.17 14.26 15.40
C SER A 138 2.86 13.83 13.96
N LEU A 139 2.73 12.54 13.71
CA LEU A 139 2.67 11.93 12.38
C LEU A 139 1.52 12.44 11.50
N PRO A 140 0.26 12.60 11.98
CA PRO A 140 -0.83 13.14 11.17
C PRO A 140 -0.56 14.54 10.63
N ARG A 141 0.12 15.40 11.41
CA ARG A 141 0.50 16.75 10.99
C ARG A 141 1.57 16.74 9.90
N LEU A 142 2.56 15.83 10.00
CA LEU A 142 3.60 15.68 9.00
C LEU A 142 3.04 15.14 7.67
N ILE A 143 2.10 14.18 7.76
CA ILE A 143 1.37 13.67 6.60
C ILE A 143 0.53 14.79 5.96
N ALA A 144 -0.23 15.54 6.75
CA ALA A 144 -1.02 16.66 6.24
C ALA A 144 -0.14 17.75 5.61
N LYS A 145 1.03 18.02 6.21
CA LYS A 145 2.02 18.95 5.64
C LYS A 145 2.50 18.51 4.26
N SER A 146 2.75 17.21 4.04
CA SER A 146 3.19 16.73 2.72
C SER A 146 2.14 17.00 1.63
N VAL A 147 0.85 16.88 1.97
CA VAL A 147 -0.25 17.20 1.04
C VAL A 147 -0.36 18.71 0.82
N ALA A 148 -0.26 19.52 1.87
CA ALA A 148 -0.30 20.99 1.74
C ALA A 148 0.86 21.51 0.89
N ASP A 149 2.07 21.00 1.09
CA ASP A 149 3.25 21.36 0.29
C ASP A 149 3.06 20.90 -1.18
N ALA A 150 2.50 19.72 -1.42
CA ALA A 150 2.20 19.24 -2.76
C ALA A 150 1.09 20.06 -3.43
N ASP A 151 0.02 20.42 -2.70
CA ASP A 151 -1.05 21.28 -3.22
C ASP A 151 -0.53 22.69 -3.60
N ALA A 152 0.33 23.26 -2.79
CA ALA A 152 1.00 24.52 -3.10
C ALA A 152 1.95 24.43 -4.32
N ALA A 153 2.48 23.25 -4.62
CA ALA A 153 3.37 22.98 -5.74
C ALA A 153 2.63 22.58 -7.04
N LEU A 154 1.30 22.66 -7.09
CA LEU A 154 0.49 22.31 -8.26
C LEU A 154 0.90 23.15 -9.49
N ARG A 155 1.26 22.48 -10.57
CA ARG A 155 1.64 23.07 -11.85
C ARG A 155 1.15 22.21 -13.03
N PRO A 156 0.99 22.81 -14.22
CA PRO A 156 0.63 22.07 -15.43
C PRO A 156 1.52 20.85 -15.64
N ALA A 157 0.90 19.73 -16.02
CA ALA A 157 1.60 18.48 -16.19
C ALA A 157 1.01 17.60 -17.30
N ARG A 158 1.85 16.73 -17.85
CA ARG A 158 1.47 15.59 -18.68
C ARG A 158 1.70 14.32 -17.89
N ALA A 159 0.79 13.39 -18.02
CA ALA A 159 0.91 12.06 -17.42
C ALA A 159 1.15 11.01 -18.51
N SER A 160 2.02 10.06 -18.22
CA SER A 160 2.26 8.90 -19.06
C SER A 160 2.32 7.64 -18.19
N VAL A 161 1.88 6.50 -18.73
CA VAL A 161 1.82 5.24 -18.01
C VAL A 161 2.45 4.11 -18.83
N GLY A 162 3.12 3.19 -18.13
CA GLY A 162 3.64 1.96 -18.67
C GLY A 162 3.68 0.88 -17.59
N VAL A 163 3.80 -0.37 -18.02
CA VAL A 163 3.93 -1.51 -17.10
C VAL A 163 5.20 -2.27 -17.47
N GLY A 164 6.16 -2.28 -16.55
CA GLY A 164 7.32 -3.15 -16.59
C GLY A 164 6.99 -4.53 -16.04
N ARG A 165 7.99 -5.42 -16.02
CA ARG A 165 7.84 -6.78 -15.52
C ARG A 165 9.13 -7.28 -14.88
N GLU A 166 9.03 -7.73 -13.64
CA GLU A 166 10.15 -8.30 -12.88
C GLU A 166 9.69 -9.61 -12.19
N GLU A 167 10.31 -10.74 -12.56
CA GLU A 167 9.89 -12.08 -12.15
C GLU A 167 10.87 -12.75 -11.16
N HIS A 168 11.99 -12.10 -10.84
CA HIS A 168 13.08 -12.72 -10.09
C HIS A 168 13.40 -12.02 -8.77
N LEU A 169 12.55 -11.09 -8.34
CA LEU A 169 12.71 -10.39 -7.07
C LEU A 169 11.69 -10.78 -6.02
N SER A 170 10.46 -11.12 -6.46
CA SER A 170 9.35 -11.47 -5.57
C SER A 170 8.99 -12.94 -5.69
N PHE A 171 8.68 -13.56 -4.55
CA PHE A 171 8.35 -14.98 -4.47
C PHE A 171 7.17 -15.18 -3.53
N ASN A 172 6.26 -16.10 -3.89
CA ASN A 172 5.26 -16.55 -2.93
C ASN A 172 5.95 -17.31 -1.80
N ARG A 173 5.71 -16.90 -0.54
CA ARG A 173 6.40 -17.46 0.63
C ARG A 173 5.70 -18.65 1.26
N ARG A 174 4.57 -19.07 0.68
CA ARG A 174 3.79 -20.26 1.06
C ARG A 174 4.05 -21.36 0.06
N PHE A 175 4.26 -22.58 0.55
CA PHE A 175 4.61 -23.72 -0.30
C PHE A 175 3.85 -24.96 0.10
N PHE A 176 3.33 -25.70 -0.88
CA PHE A 176 2.86 -27.07 -0.64
C PHE A 176 4.05 -27.97 -0.32
N MET A 177 3.91 -28.74 0.76
CA MET A 177 4.94 -29.64 1.27
C MET A 177 4.60 -31.11 0.97
N LYS A 178 5.61 -31.99 0.95
CA LYS A 178 5.44 -33.42 0.68
C LYS A 178 4.54 -34.14 1.69
N ASP A 179 4.41 -33.63 2.90
CA ASP A 179 3.51 -34.17 3.94
C ASP A 179 2.06 -33.69 3.80
N GLY A 180 1.74 -32.94 2.74
CA GLY A 180 0.41 -32.40 2.48
C GLY A 180 0.11 -31.07 3.19
N SER A 181 1.00 -30.57 4.03
CA SER A 181 0.85 -29.26 4.67
C SER A 181 1.24 -28.11 3.74
N VAL A 182 0.93 -26.87 4.18
CA VAL A 182 1.50 -25.66 3.58
C VAL A 182 2.54 -25.08 4.53
N GLY A 183 3.78 -24.96 4.07
CA GLY A 183 4.88 -24.34 4.80
C GLY A 183 4.96 -22.82 4.51
N TRP A 184 5.25 -22.02 5.54
CA TRP A 184 5.58 -20.61 5.41
C TRP A 184 7.10 -20.44 5.53
N ASN A 185 7.73 -19.83 4.53
CA ASN A 185 9.20 -19.71 4.46
C ASN A 185 9.90 -21.01 4.89
N PRO A 186 9.65 -22.15 4.24
CA PRO A 186 10.01 -23.47 4.76
C PRO A 186 11.50 -23.77 4.74
N GLY A 187 12.33 -22.77 4.51
CA GLY A 187 13.79 -22.85 4.44
C GLY A 187 14.33 -23.02 3.03
N LYS A 188 15.56 -22.54 2.84
CA LYS A 188 16.25 -22.59 1.55
C LYS A 188 16.68 -24.03 1.24
N LYS A 189 16.61 -24.39 -0.06
CA LYS A 189 16.95 -25.73 -0.54
C LYS A 189 16.26 -26.88 0.20
N ASN A 190 15.08 -26.63 0.78
CA ASN A 190 14.33 -27.64 1.50
C ASN A 190 13.78 -28.70 0.52
N PRO A 191 14.21 -29.98 0.62
CA PRO A 191 13.80 -31.03 -0.31
C PRO A 191 12.33 -31.44 -0.16
N ASN A 192 11.64 -30.98 0.90
CA ASN A 192 10.23 -31.29 1.14
C ASN A 192 9.29 -30.30 0.44
N ILE A 193 9.79 -29.23 -0.19
CA ILE A 193 8.98 -28.31 -1.00
C ILE A 193 8.53 -29.05 -2.27
N VAL A 194 7.24 -28.95 -2.58
CA VAL A 194 6.65 -29.43 -3.84
C VAL A 194 6.56 -28.31 -4.85
N GLN A 195 5.85 -27.21 -4.48
CA GLN A 195 5.65 -26.04 -5.34
C GLN A 195 5.13 -24.85 -4.51
N PRO A 196 5.19 -23.60 -5.02
CA PRO A 196 4.52 -22.47 -4.39
C PRO A 196 3.00 -22.72 -4.26
N ALA A 197 2.40 -22.23 -3.18
CA ALA A 197 0.96 -22.36 -2.92
C ALA A 197 0.14 -21.28 -3.63
N GLY A 198 0.77 -20.22 -4.14
CA GLY A 198 0.14 -19.14 -4.88
C GLY A 198 1.06 -18.53 -5.94
N PRO A 199 0.54 -17.65 -6.79
CA PRO A 199 1.31 -16.93 -7.81
C PRO A 199 2.16 -15.80 -7.20
N ILE A 200 2.81 -15.02 -8.06
CA ILE A 200 3.33 -13.68 -7.80
C ILE A 200 2.63 -12.68 -8.73
N ASP A 201 2.71 -11.40 -8.43
CA ASP A 201 2.39 -10.31 -9.35
C ASP A 201 3.69 -9.66 -9.84
N PRO A 202 4.17 -10.01 -11.03
CA PRO A 202 5.44 -9.52 -11.55
C PRO A 202 5.34 -8.14 -12.21
N GLU A 203 4.18 -7.52 -12.24
CA GLU A 203 4.01 -6.21 -12.87
C GLU A 203 4.71 -5.12 -12.06
N VAL A 204 5.34 -4.18 -12.78
CA VAL A 204 5.93 -2.95 -12.27
C VAL A 204 5.24 -1.77 -12.96
N PRO A 205 4.02 -1.39 -12.55
CA PRO A 205 3.36 -0.20 -13.06
C PRO A 205 4.17 1.07 -12.76
N VAL A 206 4.32 1.91 -13.78
CA VAL A 206 5.03 3.19 -13.72
C VAL A 206 4.13 4.28 -14.27
N VAL A 207 3.81 5.28 -13.44
CA VAL A 207 3.14 6.51 -13.88
C VAL A 207 4.14 7.65 -13.76
N TYR A 208 4.40 8.31 -14.87
CA TYR A 208 5.37 9.39 -14.96
C TYR A 208 4.68 10.72 -15.24
N PHE A 209 5.10 11.72 -14.50
CA PHE A 209 4.58 13.08 -14.61
C PHE A 209 5.70 14.04 -14.96
N GLU A 210 5.47 14.85 -15.98
CA GLU A 210 6.39 15.90 -16.41
C GLU A 210 5.64 17.18 -16.73
N SER A 211 6.30 18.33 -16.63
CA SER A 211 5.73 19.59 -17.09
C SER A 211 5.59 19.65 -18.61
N PRO A 212 4.78 20.57 -19.18
CA PRO A 212 4.63 20.68 -20.64
C PRO A 212 5.93 20.90 -21.40
N ASP A 213 6.94 21.48 -20.77
CA ASP A 213 8.29 21.69 -21.31
C ASP A 213 9.24 20.49 -21.06
N GLY A 214 8.72 19.37 -20.55
CA GLY A 214 9.46 18.11 -20.39
C GLY A 214 10.30 18.00 -19.11
N ARG A 215 10.13 18.89 -18.12
CA ARG A 215 10.83 18.75 -16.83
C ARG A 215 10.17 17.66 -15.99
N PRO A 216 10.94 16.68 -15.47
CA PRO A 216 10.41 15.64 -14.58
C PRO A 216 9.80 16.23 -13.32
N LEU A 217 8.61 15.77 -12.91
CA LEU A 217 7.92 16.18 -11.70
C LEU A 217 7.87 15.04 -10.68
N ALA A 218 7.36 13.89 -11.11
CA ALA A 218 7.24 12.72 -10.26
C ALA A 218 7.20 11.42 -11.06
N THR A 219 7.61 10.35 -10.41
CA THR A 219 7.39 8.96 -10.86
C THR A 219 6.70 8.20 -9.74
N TYR A 220 5.55 7.57 -10.05
CA TYR A 220 4.90 6.62 -9.16
C TYR A 220 5.23 5.21 -9.63
N VAL A 221 5.73 4.37 -8.74
CA VAL A 221 6.12 2.98 -9.00
C VAL A 221 5.37 2.08 -8.04
N ASN A 222 4.80 0.99 -8.55
CA ASN A 222 4.15 -0.02 -7.72
C ASN A 222 4.81 -1.39 -7.93
N PHE A 223 4.99 -2.17 -6.87
CA PHE A 223 5.49 -3.53 -6.95
C PHE A 223 5.01 -4.35 -5.75
N ALA A 224 4.59 -5.60 -6.00
CA ALA A 224 4.04 -6.48 -4.98
C ALA A 224 5.15 -7.32 -4.32
N MET A 225 5.79 -6.76 -3.27
CA MET A 225 6.81 -7.46 -2.48
C MET A 225 7.00 -6.78 -1.12
N HIS A 226 7.05 -7.56 -0.04
CA HIS A 226 7.37 -7.10 1.31
C HIS A 226 8.68 -6.29 1.38
N LEU A 227 8.74 -5.33 2.31
CA LEU A 227 9.92 -4.53 2.61
C LEU A 227 10.57 -4.99 3.93
N ASP A 228 10.93 -6.26 3.99
CA ASP A 228 11.62 -6.89 5.11
C ASP A 228 13.05 -7.33 4.73
N THR A 229 13.65 -6.64 3.75
CA THR A 229 14.94 -7.00 3.17
C THR A 229 16.11 -6.53 4.03
N VAL A 230 16.06 -5.29 4.52
CA VAL A 230 17.19 -4.65 5.23
C VAL A 230 17.39 -5.25 6.62
N GLY A 231 16.36 -5.30 7.44
CA GLY A 231 16.42 -5.83 8.81
C GLY A 231 17.31 -5.00 9.77
N GLY A 232 17.59 -5.55 10.97
CA GLY A 232 18.49 -4.93 11.96
C GLY A 232 17.86 -3.83 12.78
N GLN A 233 18.70 -2.93 13.37
CA GLN A 233 18.31 -1.88 14.30
C GLN A 233 18.60 -0.47 13.78
N ARG A 234 18.80 -0.32 12.48
CA ARG A 234 18.98 0.99 11.85
C ARG A 234 17.78 1.31 10.99
N ILE A 235 17.28 2.54 11.11
CA ILE A 235 16.10 3.02 10.37
C ILE A 235 16.44 3.07 8.88
N SER A 236 15.56 2.50 8.05
CA SER A 236 15.69 2.51 6.59
C SER A 236 14.32 2.39 5.92
N ALA A 237 14.16 3.05 4.76
CA ALA A 237 13.01 2.88 3.85
C ALA A 237 13.17 1.63 2.95
N ASP A 238 14.15 0.76 3.22
CA ASP A 238 14.44 -0.47 2.48
C ASP A 238 14.78 -0.21 0.99
N TYR A 239 14.54 -1.16 0.09
CA TYR A 239 14.90 -1.07 -1.34
C TYR A 239 14.29 0.14 -2.08
N PRO A 240 13.14 0.73 -1.70
CA PRO A 240 12.64 1.96 -2.31
C PRO A 240 13.57 3.18 -2.19
N HIS A 241 14.39 3.24 -1.12
CA HIS A 241 15.41 4.29 -1.02
C HIS A 241 16.40 4.23 -2.19
N THR A 242 16.93 3.03 -2.49
CA THR A 242 17.86 2.84 -3.61
C THR A 242 17.20 3.11 -4.95
N LEU A 243 15.96 2.62 -5.15
CA LEU A 243 15.15 2.90 -6.34
C LEU A 243 15.03 4.42 -6.58
N ALA A 244 14.58 5.17 -5.57
CA ALA A 244 14.39 6.61 -5.66
C ALA A 244 15.69 7.36 -5.93
N THR A 245 16.77 6.96 -5.26
CA THR A 245 18.12 7.56 -5.44
C THR A 245 18.63 7.40 -6.88
N LEU A 246 18.47 6.21 -7.46
CA LEU A 246 18.93 5.94 -8.84
C LEU A 246 18.07 6.67 -9.88
N LEU A 247 16.75 6.69 -9.71
CA LEU A 247 15.86 7.42 -10.60
C LEU A 247 16.07 8.93 -10.52
N GLY A 248 16.33 9.47 -9.31
CA GLY A 248 16.68 10.87 -9.11
C GLY A 248 18.02 11.25 -9.79
N LYS A 249 19.03 10.37 -9.76
CA LYS A 249 20.27 10.58 -10.51
C LYS A 249 20.08 10.61 -12.02
N LEU A 250 19.12 9.84 -12.53
CA LEU A 250 18.82 9.76 -13.96
C LEU A 250 17.95 10.93 -14.46
N LYS A 251 16.93 11.30 -13.71
CA LYS A 251 15.89 12.25 -14.12
C LYS A 251 16.06 13.66 -13.51
N GLY A 252 16.95 13.78 -12.55
CA GLY A 252 17.16 15.01 -11.78
C GLY A 252 16.67 14.87 -10.33
N PRO A 253 17.36 15.51 -9.36
CA PRO A 253 17.05 15.41 -7.94
C PRO A 253 15.68 16.00 -7.55
N GLU A 254 15.14 16.87 -8.40
CA GLU A 254 13.82 17.49 -8.19
C GLU A 254 12.65 16.54 -8.49
N MET A 255 12.89 15.42 -9.17
CA MET A 255 11.85 14.43 -9.46
C MET A 255 11.53 13.60 -8.22
N LEU A 256 10.31 13.70 -7.70
CA LEU A 256 9.87 12.85 -6.60
C LEU A 256 9.60 11.43 -7.09
N THR A 257 10.26 10.42 -6.52
CA THR A 257 9.89 9.02 -6.70
C THR A 257 9.02 8.57 -5.55
N VAL A 258 7.79 8.16 -5.86
CA VAL A 258 6.83 7.56 -4.93
C VAL A 258 6.75 6.07 -5.21
N PHE A 259 7.25 5.25 -4.30
CA PHE A 259 7.09 3.81 -4.33
C PHE A 259 5.90 3.41 -3.47
N CYS A 260 5.03 2.55 -4.00
CA CYS A 260 3.89 2.00 -3.29
C CYS A 260 3.90 0.47 -3.39
N ILE A 261 3.72 -0.21 -2.26
CA ILE A 261 3.60 -1.66 -2.25
C ILE A 261 2.29 -2.10 -2.89
N GLY A 262 2.35 -3.14 -3.76
CA GLY A 262 1.19 -3.87 -4.28
C GLY A 262 0.70 -4.90 -3.26
N THR A 263 -0.24 -5.77 -3.68
CA THR A 263 -0.73 -6.85 -2.81
C THR A 263 0.37 -7.89 -2.57
N ALA A 264 0.92 -7.92 -1.38
CA ALA A 264 2.10 -8.70 -1.01
C ALA A 264 1.94 -9.49 0.29
N GLY A 265 0.69 -9.70 0.77
CA GLY A 265 0.46 -10.40 2.03
C GLY A 265 1.12 -11.78 2.13
N ASP A 266 1.28 -12.47 1.03
CA ASP A 266 1.95 -13.78 0.93
C ASP A 266 3.23 -13.74 0.06
N ILE A 267 3.77 -12.55 -0.23
CA ILE A 267 4.91 -12.35 -1.13
C ILE A 267 6.08 -11.70 -0.40
N ASN A 268 7.28 -12.27 -0.52
CA ASN A 268 8.52 -11.65 -0.07
C ASN A 268 9.66 -11.81 -1.09
N HIS A 269 10.88 -11.44 -0.69
CA HIS A 269 12.09 -11.48 -1.51
C HIS A 269 12.88 -12.80 -1.41
N ILE A 270 12.40 -13.80 -0.65
CA ILE A 270 13.14 -15.03 -0.37
C ILE A 270 12.94 -16.06 -1.48
N ASP A 271 13.95 -16.26 -2.31
CA ASP A 271 14.05 -17.38 -3.22
C ASP A 271 14.51 -18.62 -2.46
N VAL A 272 13.60 -19.53 -2.14
CA VAL A 272 13.93 -20.82 -1.47
C VAL A 272 14.81 -21.73 -2.35
N GLY A 273 14.87 -21.48 -3.66
CA GLY A 273 15.74 -22.18 -4.60
C GLY A 273 17.19 -21.73 -4.54
N SER A 274 17.52 -20.59 -3.90
CA SER A 274 18.86 -20.06 -3.76
C SER A 274 19.49 -20.44 -2.40
N ALA A 275 20.78 -20.73 -2.36
CA ALA A 275 21.54 -20.90 -1.12
C ALA A 275 22.13 -19.56 -0.61
N GLU A 276 22.22 -18.55 -1.48
CA GLU A 276 22.87 -17.27 -1.19
C GLU A 276 22.17 -16.48 -0.08
N PRO A 277 22.89 -15.68 0.71
CA PRO A 277 22.28 -14.74 1.64
C PRO A 277 21.34 -13.76 0.92
N GLN A 278 20.14 -13.57 1.45
CA GLN A 278 19.08 -12.74 0.86
C GLN A 278 18.53 -11.77 1.92
N GLY A 279 19.39 -10.95 2.51
CA GLY A 279 18.99 -9.97 3.50
C GLY A 279 20.08 -8.94 3.77
N GLY A 280 19.70 -7.87 4.47
CA GLY A 280 20.55 -6.76 4.84
C GLY A 280 20.67 -5.68 3.74
N ALA A 281 21.38 -4.60 4.07
CA ALA A 281 21.48 -3.41 3.22
C ALA A 281 22.03 -3.70 1.81
N LYS A 282 22.90 -4.73 1.64
CA LYS A 282 23.41 -5.13 0.32
C LYS A 282 22.29 -5.68 -0.57
N GLU A 283 21.41 -6.48 0.01
CA GLU A 283 20.28 -7.06 -0.72
C GLU A 283 19.24 -5.99 -1.06
N GLY A 284 18.89 -5.10 -0.12
CA GLY A 284 18.01 -3.96 -0.41
C GLY A 284 18.56 -3.10 -1.56
N ARG A 285 19.87 -2.85 -1.59
CA ARG A 285 20.47 -2.15 -2.73
C ARG A 285 20.40 -2.93 -4.04
N ARG A 286 20.62 -4.25 -4.02
CA ARG A 286 20.49 -5.11 -5.21
C ARG A 286 19.09 -5.03 -5.78
N ILE A 287 18.07 -5.23 -4.94
CA ILE A 287 16.64 -5.20 -5.32
C ILE A 287 16.27 -3.82 -5.87
N GLY A 288 16.57 -2.75 -5.14
CA GLY A 288 16.28 -1.38 -5.58
C GLY A 288 16.96 -1.02 -6.89
N THR A 289 18.17 -1.55 -7.17
CA THR A 289 18.88 -1.34 -8.42
C THR A 289 18.21 -2.05 -9.59
N ILE A 290 17.76 -3.30 -9.41
CA ILE A 290 17.07 -4.07 -10.46
C ILE A 290 15.73 -3.42 -10.79
N LEU A 291 14.94 -3.03 -9.76
CA LEU A 291 13.69 -2.31 -9.97
C LEU A 291 13.90 -0.96 -10.67
N ALA A 292 14.96 -0.21 -10.32
CA ALA A 292 15.31 1.02 -11.03
C ALA A 292 15.59 0.75 -12.51
N GLY A 293 16.32 -0.34 -12.82
CA GLY A 293 16.56 -0.78 -14.19
C GLY A 293 15.27 -1.08 -14.95
N GLU A 294 14.31 -1.76 -14.31
CA GLU A 294 13.00 -2.06 -14.92
C GLU A 294 12.18 -0.78 -15.17
N VAL A 295 12.18 0.15 -14.22
CA VAL A 295 11.53 1.47 -14.40
C VAL A 295 12.16 2.25 -15.54
N VAL A 296 13.51 2.24 -15.65
CA VAL A 296 14.23 2.91 -16.76
C VAL A 296 13.86 2.30 -18.11
N LYS A 297 13.79 0.97 -18.22
CA LYS A 297 13.28 0.29 -19.43
C LYS A 297 11.85 0.70 -19.75
N THR A 298 11.02 0.85 -18.73
CA THR A 298 9.61 1.23 -18.87
C THR A 298 9.46 2.66 -19.33
N TYR A 299 10.33 3.59 -18.94
CA TYR A 299 10.33 4.97 -19.45
C TYR A 299 10.40 5.05 -20.99
N ALA A 300 11.12 4.13 -21.63
CA ALA A 300 11.20 4.09 -23.11
C ALA A 300 9.91 3.59 -23.78
N ARG A 301 8.94 3.08 -23.00
CA ARG A 301 7.70 2.46 -23.48
C ARG A 301 6.44 3.15 -22.94
N LEU A 302 6.58 4.22 -22.20
CA LEU A 302 5.46 4.99 -21.66
C LEU A 302 4.52 5.45 -22.76
N ARG A 303 3.23 5.44 -22.47
CA ARG A 303 2.18 5.96 -23.36
C ARG A 303 1.51 7.15 -22.67
N PRO A 304 1.25 8.25 -23.41
CA PRO A 304 0.51 9.37 -22.88
C PRO A 304 -0.84 8.94 -22.32
N LEU A 305 -1.19 9.44 -21.14
CA LEU A 305 -2.47 9.19 -20.49
C LEU A 305 -3.43 10.35 -20.84
N GLN A 306 -4.61 9.99 -21.34
CA GLN A 306 -5.69 10.95 -21.49
C GLN A 306 -6.38 11.12 -20.13
N THR A 307 -6.18 12.29 -19.52
CA THR A 307 -6.73 12.58 -18.20
C THR A 307 -8.03 13.37 -18.29
N SER A 308 -8.83 13.29 -17.25
CA SER A 308 -10.02 14.11 -17.01
C SER A 308 -10.11 14.40 -15.51
N ALA A 309 -11.08 15.22 -15.09
CA ALA A 309 -11.32 15.49 -13.68
C ALA A 309 -11.21 14.24 -12.83
N PRO A 310 -10.34 14.21 -11.78
CA PRO A 310 -10.16 13.05 -10.93
C PRO A 310 -11.47 12.65 -10.24
N ARG A 311 -11.79 11.38 -10.26
CA ARG A 311 -12.99 10.79 -9.64
C ARG A 311 -12.56 9.90 -8.48
N ALA A 312 -13.33 9.91 -7.39
CA ALA A 312 -13.06 9.10 -6.21
C ALA A 312 -14.34 8.42 -5.72
N ARG A 313 -14.21 7.21 -5.18
CA ARG A 313 -15.25 6.45 -4.49
C ARG A 313 -14.65 5.67 -3.34
N ALA A 314 -15.41 5.51 -2.26
CA ALA A 314 -15.01 4.68 -1.13
C ALA A 314 -16.22 3.91 -0.59
N GLU A 315 -15.98 2.73 -0.02
CA GLU A 315 -16.95 1.88 0.67
C GLU A 315 -16.32 1.34 1.94
N VAL A 316 -17.04 1.37 3.06
CA VAL A 316 -16.60 0.75 4.32
C VAL A 316 -17.35 -0.55 4.50
N LEU A 317 -16.63 -1.66 4.44
CA LEU A 317 -17.15 -3.00 4.70
C LEU A 317 -17.06 -3.32 6.18
N LYS A 318 -18.05 -4.05 6.69
CA LYS A 318 -17.99 -4.72 7.99
C LYS A 318 -17.58 -6.17 7.75
N LEU A 319 -16.34 -6.50 8.11
CA LEU A 319 -15.79 -7.86 8.02
C LEU A 319 -16.03 -8.58 9.34
N GLU A 320 -16.50 -9.81 9.24
CA GLU A 320 -16.76 -10.65 10.41
C GLU A 320 -15.44 -11.07 11.08
N LEU A 321 -15.52 -11.28 12.39
CA LEU A 321 -14.41 -11.81 13.17
C LEU A 321 -14.43 -13.35 13.12
N PRO A 322 -13.25 -14.00 13.24
CA PRO A 322 -13.21 -15.43 13.48
C PRO A 322 -13.85 -15.77 14.83
N ARG A 323 -14.45 -16.94 14.92
CA ARG A 323 -15.04 -17.41 16.18
C ARG A 323 -13.93 -17.69 17.21
N VAL A 324 -14.09 -17.14 18.40
CA VAL A 324 -13.23 -17.37 19.56
C VAL A 324 -14.08 -17.92 20.68
N THR A 325 -13.71 -19.09 21.24
CA THR A 325 -14.38 -19.69 22.38
C THR A 325 -13.75 -19.23 23.70
N PRO A 326 -14.44 -19.36 24.86
CA PRO A 326 -13.84 -19.11 26.16
C PRO A 326 -12.58 -19.95 26.42
N ALA A 327 -12.55 -21.20 25.94
CA ALA A 327 -11.39 -22.08 26.05
C ALA A 327 -10.18 -21.58 25.24
N ASP A 328 -10.42 -21.06 24.00
CA ASP A 328 -9.36 -20.46 23.19
C ASP A 328 -8.77 -19.22 23.89
N LEU A 329 -9.62 -18.39 24.50
CA LEU A 329 -9.18 -17.21 25.21
C LEU A 329 -8.35 -17.56 26.45
N GLU A 330 -8.76 -18.57 27.23
CA GLU A 330 -7.99 -19.05 28.37
C GLU A 330 -6.63 -19.60 27.95
N LYS A 331 -6.59 -20.43 26.88
CA LYS A 331 -5.35 -20.94 26.29
C LYS A 331 -4.44 -19.79 25.85
N ALA A 332 -4.99 -18.80 25.11
CA ALA A 332 -4.24 -17.67 24.59
C ALA A 332 -3.59 -16.83 25.71
N ARG A 333 -4.32 -16.58 26.80
CA ARG A 333 -3.77 -15.84 27.98
C ARG A 333 -2.59 -16.58 28.61
N LYS A 334 -2.66 -17.93 28.71
CA LYS A 334 -1.57 -18.76 29.25
C LYS A 334 -0.36 -18.78 28.31
N VAL A 335 -0.57 -18.76 27.01
CA VAL A 335 0.50 -18.78 25.99
C VAL A 335 1.20 -17.43 25.91
N ALA A 336 0.45 -16.33 25.93
CA ALA A 336 1.00 -14.97 25.77
C ALA A 336 2.02 -14.55 26.86
N VAL A 337 1.95 -15.15 28.06
CA VAL A 337 2.83 -14.81 29.20
C VAL A 337 4.01 -15.79 29.39
N LYS A 338 4.18 -16.78 28.50
CA LYS A 338 5.26 -17.77 28.62
C LYS A 338 6.54 -17.27 27.98
N PHE A 339 7.65 -17.36 28.71
CA PHE A 339 8.99 -16.97 28.27
C PHE A 339 10.04 -18.05 28.61
N GLY A 340 11.23 -17.97 28.03
CA GLY A 340 12.34 -18.86 28.31
C GLY A 340 12.15 -20.25 27.72
N LYS A 341 12.51 -21.32 28.49
CA LYS A 341 12.49 -22.71 28.02
C LYS A 341 11.08 -23.22 27.69
N ASP A 342 10.06 -22.65 28.31
CA ASP A 342 8.65 -22.97 28.09
C ASP A 342 8.00 -21.99 27.09
N ALA A 343 8.80 -21.24 26.33
CA ALA A 343 8.30 -20.32 25.34
C ALA A 343 7.48 -21.08 24.28
N PRO A 344 6.32 -20.53 23.87
CA PRO A 344 5.52 -21.14 22.80
C PRO A 344 6.27 -21.08 21.46
N THR A 345 5.89 -21.97 20.55
CA THR A 345 6.30 -21.87 19.16
C THR A 345 5.85 -20.52 18.58
N PHE A 346 6.46 -20.11 17.48
CA PHE A 346 6.09 -18.89 16.79
C PHE A 346 4.59 -18.84 16.44
N LEU A 347 4.06 -19.92 15.86
CA LEU A 347 2.63 -19.97 15.47
C LEU A 347 1.68 -19.96 16.67
N GLU A 348 2.02 -20.65 17.76
CA GLU A 348 1.20 -20.60 19.01
C GLU A 348 1.14 -19.18 19.58
N ARG A 349 2.24 -18.44 19.53
CA ARG A 349 2.29 -17.03 19.97
C ARG A 349 1.44 -16.15 19.05
N VAL A 350 1.56 -16.31 17.75
CA VAL A 350 0.77 -15.57 16.75
C VAL A 350 -0.74 -15.82 16.95
N GLU A 351 -1.12 -17.10 17.14
CA GLU A 351 -2.51 -17.47 17.41
C GLU A 351 -3.03 -16.85 18.72
N ALA A 352 -2.21 -16.88 19.78
CA ALA A 352 -2.59 -16.30 21.06
C ALA A 352 -2.86 -14.80 20.93
N TYR A 353 -2.00 -14.04 20.25
CA TYR A 353 -2.21 -12.62 20.02
C TYR A 353 -3.46 -12.35 19.16
N LYS A 354 -3.70 -13.13 18.08
CA LYS A 354 -4.94 -13.03 17.33
C LYS A 354 -6.17 -13.23 18.20
N VAL A 355 -6.19 -14.28 19.01
CA VAL A 355 -7.32 -14.61 19.91
C VAL A 355 -7.59 -13.49 20.90
N LEU A 356 -6.52 -12.91 21.51
CA LEU A 356 -6.65 -11.78 22.42
C LEU A 356 -7.20 -10.54 21.72
N ASP A 357 -6.66 -10.17 20.55
CA ASP A 357 -7.10 -9.02 19.77
C ASP A 357 -8.56 -9.15 19.33
N VAL A 358 -8.96 -10.32 18.82
CA VAL A 358 -10.33 -10.60 18.39
C VAL A 358 -11.30 -10.55 19.59
N SER A 359 -10.90 -11.15 20.72
CA SER A 359 -11.72 -11.14 21.94
C SER A 359 -11.90 -9.72 22.49
N ALA A 360 -10.86 -8.89 22.47
CA ALA A 360 -10.90 -7.50 22.95
C ALA A 360 -11.90 -6.64 22.15
N ARG A 361 -12.23 -7.02 20.93
CA ARG A 361 -13.22 -6.31 20.11
C ARG A 361 -14.66 -6.51 20.57
N GLY A 362 -14.94 -7.46 21.48
CA GLY A 362 -16.29 -7.69 22.02
C GLY A 362 -17.35 -7.97 20.91
N GLY A 363 -17.00 -8.68 19.86
CA GLY A 363 -17.87 -9.00 18.72
C GLY A 363 -18.05 -7.87 17.70
N LYS A 364 -17.43 -6.69 17.88
CA LYS A 364 -17.51 -5.60 16.90
C LYS A 364 -16.76 -5.99 15.63
N PRO A 365 -17.39 -5.94 14.42
CA PRO A 365 -16.73 -6.29 13.17
C PRO A 365 -15.54 -5.36 12.88
N LEU A 366 -14.64 -5.82 12.00
CA LEU A 366 -13.60 -4.99 11.45
C LEU A 366 -14.19 -4.08 10.37
N GLU A 367 -13.87 -2.80 10.43
CA GLU A 367 -14.23 -1.85 9.38
C GLU A 367 -13.10 -1.74 8.36
N ALA A 368 -13.37 -2.22 7.15
CA ALA A 368 -12.44 -2.23 6.03
C ALA A 368 -12.84 -1.14 5.02
N GLU A 369 -12.11 -0.05 4.99
CA GLU A 369 -12.31 0.98 3.96
C GLU A 369 -11.60 0.55 2.67
N VAL A 370 -12.37 0.37 1.61
CA VAL A 370 -11.88 0.19 0.23
C VAL A 370 -12.12 1.50 -0.50
N GLN A 371 -11.11 2.02 -1.19
CA GLN A 371 -11.20 3.28 -1.91
C GLN A 371 -10.63 3.11 -3.32
N ALA A 372 -11.18 3.86 -4.29
CA ALA A 372 -10.66 3.89 -5.64
C ALA A 372 -10.66 5.31 -6.19
N PHE A 373 -9.62 5.65 -6.97
CA PHE A 373 -9.49 6.88 -7.75
C PHE A 373 -9.33 6.55 -9.22
N ALA A 374 -9.80 7.44 -10.09
CA ALA A 374 -9.55 7.38 -11.51
C ALA A 374 -8.96 8.71 -12.02
N LEU A 375 -7.89 8.62 -12.80
CA LEU A 375 -7.31 9.72 -13.58
C LEU A 375 -7.59 9.45 -15.07
N GLY A 376 -8.71 10.00 -15.57
CA GLY A 376 -9.20 9.66 -16.91
C GLY A 376 -9.88 8.29 -16.94
N ASP A 377 -9.85 7.64 -18.11
CA ASP A 377 -10.57 6.37 -18.34
C ASP A 377 -9.66 5.15 -18.34
N ASP A 378 -8.36 5.35 -18.39
CA ASP A 378 -7.42 4.25 -18.54
C ASP A 378 -6.69 3.89 -17.23
N LEU A 379 -6.59 4.82 -16.27
CA LEU A 379 -5.84 4.63 -15.04
C LEU A 379 -6.72 4.75 -13.81
N ALA A 380 -6.67 3.73 -12.95
CA ALA A 380 -7.26 3.74 -11.62
C ALA A 380 -6.26 3.31 -10.55
N PHE A 381 -6.42 3.87 -9.35
CA PHE A 381 -5.74 3.49 -8.12
C PHE A 381 -6.78 2.87 -7.17
N VAL A 382 -6.40 1.79 -6.49
CA VAL A 382 -7.22 1.10 -5.49
C VAL A 382 -6.46 1.05 -4.18
N ALA A 383 -7.10 1.44 -3.09
CA ALA A 383 -6.58 1.38 -1.72
C ALA A 383 -7.25 0.23 -0.95
N LEU A 384 -6.45 -0.64 -0.35
CA LEU A 384 -6.90 -1.81 0.41
C LEU A 384 -6.32 -1.78 1.84
N PRO A 385 -7.12 -2.09 2.89
CA PRO A 385 -6.75 -1.84 4.28
C PRO A 385 -6.09 -3.05 4.97
N GLY A 386 -4.97 -3.55 4.48
CA GLY A 386 -4.28 -4.68 5.11
C GLY A 386 -3.22 -5.28 4.20
N GLU A 387 -2.62 -6.38 4.67
CA GLU A 387 -1.68 -7.20 3.93
C GLU A 387 -2.46 -8.24 3.11
N ILE A 388 -2.78 -7.85 1.88
CA ILE A 388 -3.70 -8.57 1.01
C ILE A 388 -2.95 -9.67 0.24
N PHE A 389 -3.49 -10.88 0.20
CA PHE A 389 -2.90 -11.94 -0.63
C PHE A 389 -2.90 -11.56 -2.11
N VAL A 390 -1.81 -11.88 -2.80
CA VAL A 390 -1.56 -11.49 -4.18
C VAL A 390 -2.66 -11.93 -5.15
N GLU A 391 -3.24 -13.12 -4.96
CA GLU A 391 -4.35 -13.61 -5.80
C GLU A 391 -5.56 -12.68 -5.79
N LEU A 392 -5.86 -12.04 -4.66
CA LEU A 392 -6.95 -11.08 -4.55
C LEU A 392 -6.66 -9.82 -5.36
N GLY A 393 -5.42 -9.31 -5.32
CA GLY A 393 -4.97 -8.20 -6.13
C GLY A 393 -5.01 -8.51 -7.64
N LEU A 394 -4.53 -9.67 -8.03
CA LEU A 394 -4.60 -10.15 -9.42
C LEU A 394 -6.05 -10.26 -9.90
N SER A 395 -6.96 -10.78 -9.05
CA SER A 395 -8.40 -10.85 -9.36
C SER A 395 -9.01 -9.46 -9.57
N ILE A 396 -8.63 -8.45 -8.77
CA ILE A 396 -9.08 -7.06 -8.95
C ILE A 396 -8.58 -6.52 -10.29
N LYS A 397 -7.29 -6.67 -10.60
CA LYS A 397 -6.70 -6.22 -11.87
C LYS A 397 -7.39 -6.87 -13.07
N GLN A 398 -7.61 -8.18 -13.02
CA GLN A 398 -8.26 -8.94 -14.10
C GLN A 398 -9.70 -8.51 -14.37
N ARG A 399 -10.44 -8.15 -13.30
CA ARG A 399 -11.86 -7.77 -13.37
C ARG A 399 -12.07 -6.27 -13.55
N SER A 400 -10.99 -5.47 -13.47
CA SER A 400 -11.06 -4.02 -13.61
C SER A 400 -11.49 -3.59 -15.01
N PRO A 401 -12.41 -2.60 -15.15
CA PRO A 401 -12.75 -2.01 -16.44
C PRO A 401 -11.70 -0.98 -16.92
N PHE A 402 -10.68 -0.68 -16.11
CA PHE A 402 -9.59 0.22 -16.45
C PHE A 402 -8.43 -0.57 -17.06
N ARG A 403 -7.78 0.00 -18.06
CA ARG A 403 -6.61 -0.61 -18.71
C ARG A 403 -5.44 -0.80 -17.73
N HIS A 404 -5.28 0.16 -16.82
CA HIS A 404 -4.23 0.16 -15.79
C HIS A 404 -4.89 0.32 -14.43
N THR A 405 -4.72 -0.67 -13.57
CA THR A 405 -5.21 -0.65 -12.19
C THR A 405 -4.04 -0.87 -11.25
N ILE A 406 -3.71 0.15 -10.48
CA ILE A 406 -2.63 0.13 -9.49
C ILE A 406 -3.24 -0.09 -8.12
N ILE A 407 -2.74 -1.08 -7.38
CA ILE A 407 -3.26 -1.42 -6.07
C ILE A 407 -2.23 -1.04 -5.01
N ALA A 408 -2.68 -0.24 -4.03
CA ALA A 408 -1.96 0.08 -2.81
C ALA A 408 -2.57 -0.72 -1.66
N GLU A 409 -1.82 -1.63 -1.06
CA GLU A 409 -2.21 -2.25 0.20
C GLU A 409 -1.78 -1.38 1.39
N LEU A 410 -2.16 -1.78 2.62
CA LEU A 410 -1.88 -1.02 3.86
C LEU A 410 -2.34 0.45 3.77
N ALA A 411 -3.47 0.67 3.11
CA ALA A 411 -3.99 2.00 2.81
C ALA A 411 -5.22 2.32 3.65
N ASN A 412 -5.27 3.56 4.18
CA ASN A 412 -6.36 4.14 4.98
C ASN A 412 -6.70 3.42 6.28
N GLY A 413 -6.05 2.31 6.57
CA GLY A 413 -6.21 1.47 7.74
C GLY A 413 -5.36 0.22 7.62
N THR A 414 -5.14 -0.47 8.74
CA THR A 414 -4.40 -1.74 8.77
C THR A 414 -5.18 -2.77 9.58
N LEU A 415 -5.60 -3.84 8.91
CA LEU A 415 -6.35 -4.93 9.52
C LEU A 415 -5.52 -6.21 9.73
N GLY A 416 -4.20 -6.13 9.44
CA GLY A 416 -3.30 -7.29 9.35
C GLY A 416 -3.53 -8.07 8.05
N TYR A 417 -3.22 -9.36 8.07
CA TYR A 417 -3.38 -10.22 6.88
C TYR A 417 -4.83 -10.39 6.48
N ILE A 418 -5.06 -10.33 5.17
CA ILE A 418 -6.35 -10.63 4.53
C ILE A 418 -6.11 -11.72 3.47
N PRO A 419 -6.13 -13.01 3.89
CA PRO A 419 -5.90 -14.15 3.02
C PRO A 419 -7.10 -14.47 2.12
N THR A 420 -6.87 -15.29 1.09
CA THR A 420 -7.95 -15.95 0.35
C THR A 420 -8.69 -16.95 1.24
N ARG A 421 -9.96 -17.26 0.92
CA ARG A 421 -10.73 -18.29 1.62
C ARG A 421 -9.99 -19.63 1.70
N ARG A 422 -9.39 -20.06 0.58
CA ARG A 422 -8.61 -21.30 0.48
C ARG A 422 -7.47 -21.36 1.50
N ALA A 423 -6.76 -20.25 1.69
CA ALA A 423 -5.62 -20.20 2.60
C ALA A 423 -5.99 -20.46 4.07
N TYR A 424 -7.24 -20.23 4.49
CA TYR A 424 -7.68 -20.60 5.84
C TYR A 424 -7.73 -22.12 6.04
N ASP A 425 -8.08 -22.90 5.01
CA ASP A 425 -8.06 -24.36 5.05
C ASP A 425 -6.62 -24.88 4.99
N GLU A 426 -5.73 -24.18 4.30
CA GLU A 426 -4.30 -24.48 4.21
C GLU A 426 -3.53 -24.18 5.49
N GLY A 427 -3.99 -23.22 6.30
CA GLY A 427 -3.38 -22.85 7.58
C GLY A 427 -2.04 -22.12 7.45
N ASN A 428 -1.19 -22.26 8.49
CA ASN A 428 0.10 -21.61 8.69
C ASN A 428 0.00 -20.09 8.99
N TYR A 429 1.08 -19.31 8.87
CA TYR A 429 1.30 -18.01 9.50
C TYR A 429 0.22 -16.97 9.20
N GLU A 430 -0.02 -16.65 7.95
CA GLU A 430 -0.89 -15.53 7.58
C GLU A 430 -2.37 -15.80 7.95
N PRO A 431 -2.97 -16.96 7.64
CA PRO A 431 -4.34 -17.26 8.06
C PRO A 431 -4.47 -17.39 9.58
N VAL A 432 -3.44 -17.95 10.26
CA VAL A 432 -3.40 -18.01 11.72
C VAL A 432 -3.34 -16.61 12.33
N SER A 433 -2.63 -15.68 11.71
CA SER A 433 -2.51 -14.28 12.15
C SER A 433 -3.74 -13.43 11.82
N ALA A 434 -4.54 -13.80 10.80
CA ALA A 434 -5.66 -13.01 10.31
C ALA A 434 -6.74 -12.75 11.37
N ARG A 435 -7.20 -11.51 11.49
CA ARG A 435 -8.24 -11.10 12.45
C ARG A 435 -9.64 -11.04 11.83
N CYS A 436 -9.75 -11.23 10.52
CA CYS A 436 -11.03 -11.37 9.80
C CYS A 436 -11.35 -12.85 9.53
N ALA A 437 -12.63 -13.15 9.35
CA ALA A 437 -13.10 -14.48 9.01
C ALA A 437 -12.79 -14.85 7.55
N ALA A 438 -12.75 -16.15 7.26
CA ALA A 438 -12.57 -16.68 5.90
C ALA A 438 -13.61 -16.10 4.92
N GLY A 439 -13.17 -15.72 3.72
CA GLY A 439 -13.99 -15.06 2.70
C GLY A 439 -14.01 -13.52 2.80
N SER A 440 -13.37 -12.95 3.81
CA SER A 440 -13.23 -11.48 3.92
C SER A 440 -12.40 -10.90 2.77
N GLY A 441 -11.38 -11.61 2.30
CA GLY A 441 -10.54 -11.18 1.18
C GLY A 441 -11.33 -11.03 -0.11
N GLU A 442 -12.14 -12.01 -0.45
CA GLU A 442 -13.01 -11.98 -1.63
C GLU A 442 -14.03 -10.83 -1.54
N ARG A 443 -14.61 -10.56 -0.36
CA ARG A 443 -15.50 -9.41 -0.16
C ARG A 443 -14.81 -8.08 -0.39
N VAL A 444 -13.55 -7.92 0.05
CA VAL A 444 -12.72 -6.74 -0.18
C VAL A 444 -12.42 -6.58 -1.67
N ALA A 445 -12.04 -7.66 -2.36
CA ALA A 445 -11.80 -7.65 -3.79
C ALA A 445 -13.06 -7.30 -4.60
N ASP A 446 -14.21 -7.86 -4.23
CA ASP A 446 -15.49 -7.56 -4.87
C ASP A 446 -15.90 -6.09 -4.69
N ALA A 447 -15.67 -5.52 -3.50
CA ALA A 447 -15.94 -4.09 -3.26
C ALA A 447 -15.04 -3.20 -4.14
N ALA A 448 -13.75 -3.52 -4.25
CA ALA A 448 -12.84 -2.80 -5.13
C ALA A 448 -13.32 -2.80 -6.59
N VAL A 449 -13.76 -3.96 -7.09
CA VAL A 449 -14.28 -4.08 -8.47
C VAL A 449 -15.56 -3.26 -8.65
N ARG A 450 -16.52 -3.32 -7.69
CA ARG A 450 -17.73 -2.47 -7.74
C ARG A 450 -17.40 -0.98 -7.80
N LEU A 451 -16.42 -0.51 -7.00
CA LEU A 451 -15.98 0.89 -7.01
C LEU A 451 -15.37 1.28 -8.36
N LEU A 452 -14.51 0.41 -8.93
CA LEU A 452 -13.92 0.62 -10.24
C LEU A 452 -14.98 0.71 -11.35
N GLU A 453 -15.94 -0.21 -11.35
CA GLU A 453 -17.07 -0.16 -12.29
C GLU A 453 -17.91 1.11 -12.13
N SER A 454 -18.18 1.53 -10.88
CA SER A 454 -18.92 2.77 -10.60
C SER A 454 -18.15 4.01 -11.11
N LEU A 455 -16.82 4.05 -10.92
CA LEU A 455 -15.97 5.12 -11.45
C LEU A 455 -15.96 5.16 -12.98
N LYS A 456 -16.01 3.99 -13.63
CA LYS A 456 -16.03 3.90 -15.11
C LYS A 456 -17.38 4.35 -15.67
N ARG A 457 -18.50 3.96 -15.03
CA ARG A 457 -19.87 4.37 -15.42
C ARG A 457 -20.17 5.85 -15.12
N GLY A 458 -19.54 6.45 -14.12
CA GLY A 458 -19.83 7.80 -13.64
C GLY A 458 -19.52 8.94 -14.62
N ARG A 459 -19.34 8.63 -15.92
CA ARG A 459 -19.41 9.58 -17.03
C ARG A 459 -20.84 9.91 -17.48
N ASP A 460 -21.83 9.11 -17.11
CA ASP A 460 -23.16 9.07 -17.73
C ASP A 460 -24.27 9.56 -16.81
N GLY A 461 -24.03 10.47 -15.87
CA GLY A 461 -25.16 11.03 -15.17
C GLY A 461 -24.86 11.87 -13.93
N PRO A 462 -25.83 12.72 -13.57
CA PRO A 462 -25.68 13.76 -12.59
C PRO A 462 -25.35 13.24 -11.21
#